data_bdafc4ba9c7379af6e86d3d0dc85f7fe
#
_entry.id   bdafc4ba9c7379af6e86d3d0dc85f7fe
#
_cell.length_a   1.000
_cell.length_b   1.000
_cell.length_c   1.000
_cell.angle_alpha   90.00
_cell.angle_beta   90.00
_cell.angle_gamma   90.00
#
_symmetry.space_group_name_H-M   'P 1'
#
loop_
_entity.id
_entity.type
_entity.pdbx_description
1 polymer ?
#
loop_
_entity_poly.entity_id
_entity_poly.type
_entity_poly.pdbx_seq_one_letter_code
_entity_poly.pdbx_strand_id
1 'polypeptide(L)'
;MRCIWLAVLALLPSAAPAQNVCRPSELVTRFGDWKALSIPIRLSAPSQDITPKTRDGQLAASMRLLIAAPNPGAKPWSLAIRDRDGHLLSQLERSDFPSASSTLWTGRLTGSMVTVTLRGGDADTFVEVRGASASGPPNSDQNGFSISGATAQWRDFYTGAPHSHAPAPPNRRDPAEAVGIFVDDTLAPAAAGPPGTRTSWCCTGVMIGRNLYLTNWHCAGPKRLWDGEVRGNAVIDLAWENGPIRRQFSVSEVVAQNEDLDFAILRIQPAAGADGGVRTTFPVQISTAPISPGQSIYMIHHAQCQPKLISDNCHVQSASRAAWTDPLGGAGAKTEITHDCDTEPGASGAPIFDPQGRLIALHHLGHQKAASPMCPIDNVNKAVKMSAISDFIRASVDPKYQALVVELGW
;
A
#
# COMPACT_ATOMS: atom_id res chain seq x y z
N MET A 1 74.09 25.66 7.34
CA MET A 1 72.72 25.38 7.78
C MET A 1 71.83 25.27 6.57
N ARG A 2 71.43 24.03 6.18
CA ARG A 2 70.52 23.79 5.07
C ARG A 2 69.18 23.33 5.66
N CYS A 3 68.09 24.10 5.55
CA CYS A 3 66.76 23.75 5.93
C CYS A 3 66.18 22.78 4.91
N ILE A 4 65.82 21.56 5.32
CA ILE A 4 65.08 20.58 4.54
C ILE A 4 63.59 20.80 4.82
N TRP A 5 62.84 21.19 3.81
CA TRP A 5 61.39 21.25 3.87
C TRP A 5 60.81 19.85 3.58
N LEU A 6 60.20 19.21 4.58
CA LEU A 6 59.39 18.00 4.41
C LEU A 6 58.00 18.41 3.93
N ALA A 7 57.70 18.11 2.68
CA ALA A 7 56.33 18.22 2.17
C ALA A 7 55.52 17.00 2.65
N VAL A 8 54.56 17.24 3.57
CA VAL A 8 53.57 16.25 3.95
C VAL A 8 52.50 16.21 2.85
N LEU A 9 52.52 15.16 2.01
CA LEU A 9 51.41 14.86 1.11
C LEU A 9 50.25 14.33 1.98
N ALA A 10 49.23 15.16 2.15
CA ALA A 10 47.94 14.72 2.68
C ALA A 10 47.25 13.85 1.61
N LEU A 11 47.21 12.55 1.82
CA LEU A 11 46.36 11.63 1.08
C LEU A 11 44.91 11.94 1.46
N LEU A 12 44.23 12.69 0.59
CA LEU A 12 42.76 12.82 0.65
C LEU A 12 42.17 11.44 0.38
N PRO A 13 41.23 10.93 1.22
CA PRO A 13 40.54 9.72 0.91
C PRO A 13 39.77 9.94 -0.38
N SER A 14 40.05 9.14 -1.41
CA SER A 14 39.26 9.08 -2.61
C SER A 14 37.82 8.71 -2.20
N ALA A 15 36.89 9.62 -2.40
CA ALA A 15 35.49 9.33 -2.29
C ALA A 15 35.22 8.12 -3.21
N ALA A 16 34.85 7.00 -2.63
CA ALA A 16 34.35 5.85 -3.40
C ALA A 16 33.21 6.35 -4.28
N PRO A 17 33.17 5.99 -5.57
CA PRO A 17 32.05 6.37 -6.42
C PRO A 17 30.77 5.89 -5.73
N ALA A 18 29.82 6.82 -5.56
CA ALA A 18 28.49 6.46 -5.04
C ALA A 18 27.97 5.32 -5.90
N GLN A 19 27.85 4.15 -5.31
CA GLN A 19 27.28 2.99 -6.00
C GLN A 19 25.87 3.38 -6.43
N ASN A 20 25.61 3.35 -7.73
CA ASN A 20 24.30 3.57 -8.29
C ASN A 20 23.42 2.38 -7.91
N VAL A 21 22.84 2.44 -6.73
CA VAL A 21 21.91 1.45 -6.24
C VAL A 21 20.60 1.59 -7.01
N CYS A 22 20.08 0.50 -7.54
CA CYS A 22 18.73 0.46 -8.10
C CYS A 22 17.74 0.78 -7.02
N ARG A 23 17.24 1.99 -7.00
CA ARG A 23 16.35 2.45 -5.93
C ARG A 23 14.89 2.10 -6.22
N PRO A 24 14.13 1.62 -5.23
CA PRO A 24 12.71 1.28 -5.37
C PRO A 24 11.79 2.42 -5.80
N SER A 25 12.27 3.67 -5.93
CA SER A 25 11.43 4.81 -6.30
C SER A 25 10.69 4.68 -7.64
N GLU A 26 11.15 3.79 -8.50
CA GLU A 26 10.49 3.50 -9.77
C GLU A 26 9.39 2.43 -9.64
N LEU A 27 9.21 1.88 -8.43
CA LEU A 27 8.37 0.72 -8.16
C LEU A 27 7.00 1.09 -7.57
N VAL A 28 6.72 2.38 -7.39
CA VAL A 28 5.45 2.81 -6.81
C VAL A 28 4.35 2.77 -7.85
N THR A 29 3.34 1.96 -7.59
CA THR A 29 2.19 1.84 -8.48
C THR A 29 1.25 3.01 -8.33
N ARG A 30 0.98 3.64 -9.44
CA ARG A 30 -0.01 4.69 -9.53
C ARG A 30 -1.40 4.11 -9.31
N PHE A 31 -2.07 4.55 -8.24
CA PHE A 31 -3.45 4.18 -7.96
C PHE A 31 -4.41 4.86 -8.93
N GLY A 32 -4.24 6.14 -9.19
CA GLY A 32 -5.12 6.92 -10.04
C GLY A 32 -4.70 8.38 -10.16
N ASP A 33 -5.48 9.09 -10.96
CA ASP A 33 -5.35 10.53 -11.16
C ASP A 33 -6.30 11.28 -10.26
N TRP A 34 -5.73 12.16 -9.45
CA TRP A 34 -6.49 13.06 -8.62
C TRP A 34 -7.03 14.24 -9.43
N LYS A 35 -8.29 14.51 -9.28
CA LYS A 35 -8.96 15.68 -9.84
C LYS A 35 -9.69 16.43 -8.74
N ALA A 36 -9.37 17.70 -8.58
CA ALA A 36 -10.18 18.58 -7.73
C ALA A 36 -11.58 18.72 -8.31
N LEU A 37 -12.57 18.61 -7.47
CA LEU A 37 -13.98 18.82 -7.78
C LEU A 37 -14.55 19.85 -6.80
N SER A 38 -15.69 20.40 -7.13
CA SER A 38 -16.50 21.19 -6.20
C SER A 38 -17.96 20.94 -6.55
N ILE A 39 -18.46 19.79 -6.11
CA ILE A 39 -19.83 19.36 -6.40
C ILE A 39 -20.62 19.44 -5.10
N PRO A 40 -21.46 20.48 -4.96
CA PRO A 40 -22.30 20.64 -3.78
C PRO A 40 -23.48 19.66 -3.81
N ILE A 41 -23.78 19.08 -2.66
CA ILE A 41 -24.94 18.20 -2.44
C ILE A 41 -25.74 18.81 -1.29
N ARG A 42 -26.99 19.19 -1.57
CA ARG A 42 -27.92 19.84 -0.64
C ARG A 42 -29.26 19.13 -0.69
N LEU A 43 -30.09 19.32 0.33
CA LEU A 43 -31.45 18.76 0.33
C LEU A 43 -32.31 19.27 -0.82
N SER A 44 -32.05 20.49 -1.32
CA SER A 44 -32.75 21.05 -2.50
C SER A 44 -32.32 20.40 -3.82
N ALA A 45 -31.13 19.81 -3.88
CA ALA A 45 -30.57 19.02 -4.98
C ALA A 45 -29.80 17.82 -4.41
N PRO A 46 -30.55 16.83 -3.90
CA PRO A 46 -29.96 15.81 -3.04
C PRO A 46 -29.15 14.75 -3.78
N SER A 47 -29.24 14.70 -5.10
CA SER A 47 -28.58 13.65 -5.90
C SER A 47 -27.73 14.26 -6.99
N GLN A 48 -26.51 13.71 -7.16
CA GLN A 48 -25.54 14.13 -8.17
C GLN A 48 -24.83 12.92 -8.76
N ASP A 49 -24.72 12.92 -10.09
CA ASP A 49 -23.93 11.93 -10.80
C ASP A 49 -22.48 12.40 -10.96
N ILE A 50 -21.54 11.53 -10.65
CA ILE A 50 -20.12 11.80 -10.70
C ILE A 50 -19.47 10.80 -11.66
N THR A 51 -18.89 11.32 -12.73
CA THR A 51 -18.22 10.53 -13.79
C THR A 51 -16.80 11.05 -13.97
N PRO A 52 -15.88 10.70 -13.08
CA PRO A 52 -14.50 11.15 -13.21
C PRO A 52 -13.82 10.42 -14.38
N LYS A 53 -12.92 11.16 -15.03
CA LYS A 53 -12.08 10.61 -16.09
C LYS A 53 -10.65 10.52 -15.61
N THR A 54 -9.94 9.52 -16.09
CA THR A 54 -8.48 9.43 -15.97
C THR A 54 -7.82 10.60 -16.69
N ARG A 55 -6.52 10.76 -16.48
CA ARG A 55 -5.72 11.80 -17.12
C ARG A 55 -5.83 11.76 -18.65
N ASP A 56 -5.88 10.55 -19.21
CA ASP A 56 -5.95 10.34 -20.66
C ASP A 56 -7.39 10.49 -21.21
N GLY A 57 -8.31 11.00 -20.38
CA GLY A 57 -9.69 11.26 -20.76
C GLY A 57 -10.59 10.03 -20.83
N GLN A 58 -10.07 8.84 -20.48
CA GLN A 58 -10.84 7.61 -20.41
C GLN A 58 -11.78 7.62 -19.20
N LEU A 59 -12.84 6.83 -19.28
CA LEU A 59 -13.71 6.58 -18.14
C LEU A 59 -12.97 5.77 -17.08
N ALA A 60 -13.18 6.13 -15.81
CA ALA A 60 -12.62 5.37 -14.71
C ALA A 60 -13.19 3.93 -14.68
N ALA A 61 -12.37 2.95 -14.36
CA ALA A 61 -12.83 1.61 -14.01
C ALA A 61 -13.16 1.51 -12.52
N SER A 62 -12.50 2.34 -11.73
CA SER A 62 -12.80 2.55 -10.31
C SER A 62 -12.37 3.94 -9.88
N MET A 63 -12.92 4.40 -8.75
CA MET A 63 -12.62 5.73 -8.21
C MET A 63 -12.68 5.72 -6.69
N ARG A 64 -12.12 6.77 -6.08
CA ARG A 64 -12.39 7.19 -4.71
C ARG A 64 -12.86 8.64 -4.73
N LEU A 65 -13.73 9.01 -3.83
CA LEU A 65 -14.21 10.38 -3.70
C LEU A 65 -13.72 10.97 -2.38
N LEU A 66 -13.24 12.20 -2.42
CA LEU A 66 -12.98 13.01 -1.24
C LEU A 66 -14.25 13.79 -0.89
N ILE A 67 -14.87 13.45 0.22
CA ILE A 67 -16.10 14.04 0.72
C ILE A 67 -15.77 14.98 1.88
N ALA A 68 -16.41 16.12 1.90
CA ALA A 68 -16.42 17.07 3.01
C ALA A 68 -17.85 17.38 3.42
N ALA A 69 -18.04 17.77 4.66
CA ALA A 69 -19.32 18.31 5.15
C ALA A 69 -19.08 19.70 5.78
N PRO A 70 -18.93 20.76 4.96
CA PRO A 70 -18.65 22.11 5.46
C PRO A 70 -19.75 22.65 6.39
N ASN A 71 -20.97 22.21 6.19
CA ASN A 71 -22.06 22.41 7.15
C ASN A 71 -22.80 21.08 7.37
N PRO A 72 -22.33 20.27 8.34
CA PRO A 72 -22.92 18.95 8.58
C PRO A 72 -24.30 19.04 9.22
N GLY A 73 -24.76 20.20 9.66
CA GLY A 73 -26.02 20.34 10.38
C GLY A 73 -26.06 19.63 11.73
N ALA A 74 -27.18 19.70 12.43
CA ALA A 74 -27.39 19.05 13.73
C ALA A 74 -28.15 17.72 13.60
N LYS A 75 -29.05 17.61 12.62
CA LYS A 75 -29.87 16.42 12.43
C LYS A 75 -29.13 15.29 11.73
N PRO A 76 -29.45 14.03 12.01
CA PRO A 76 -28.92 12.89 11.30
C PRO A 76 -29.19 12.97 9.79
N TRP A 77 -28.20 12.57 9.01
CA TRP A 77 -28.32 12.39 7.56
C TRP A 77 -27.42 11.24 7.13
N SER A 78 -27.69 10.72 5.93
CA SER A 78 -26.86 9.75 5.27
C SER A 78 -26.55 10.16 3.83
N LEU A 79 -25.37 9.81 3.35
CA LEU A 79 -24.93 9.99 1.98
C LEU A 79 -24.70 8.62 1.36
N ALA A 80 -25.64 8.19 0.52
CA ALA A 80 -25.53 6.92 -0.20
C ALA A 80 -24.80 7.12 -1.52
N ILE A 81 -23.83 6.27 -1.81
CA ILE A 81 -23.08 6.25 -3.07
C ILE A 81 -23.42 4.95 -3.78
N ARG A 82 -23.98 5.06 -4.98
CA ARG A 82 -24.48 3.92 -5.76
C ARG A 82 -23.79 3.87 -7.12
N ASP A 83 -23.69 2.66 -7.68
CA ASP A 83 -23.28 2.49 -9.07
C ASP A 83 -24.40 2.87 -10.05
N ARG A 84 -24.10 2.73 -11.36
CA ARG A 84 -25.04 3.01 -12.43
C ARG A 84 -26.32 2.15 -12.37
N ASP A 85 -26.22 0.94 -11.82
CA ASP A 85 -27.34 0.01 -11.72
C ASP A 85 -28.11 0.15 -10.39
N GLY A 86 -27.70 1.13 -9.56
CA GLY A 86 -28.35 1.46 -8.30
C GLY A 86 -27.88 0.63 -7.09
N HIS A 87 -26.86 -0.24 -7.26
CA HIS A 87 -26.32 -0.99 -6.13
C HIS A 87 -25.53 -0.05 -5.20
N LEU A 88 -25.71 -0.25 -3.89
CA LEU A 88 -25.01 0.53 -2.88
C LEU A 88 -23.54 0.15 -2.85
N LEU A 89 -22.65 1.10 -3.15
CA LEU A 89 -21.21 0.93 -3.07
C LEU A 89 -20.62 1.43 -1.75
N SER A 90 -21.21 2.51 -1.19
CA SER A 90 -20.75 3.11 0.06
C SER A 90 -21.88 3.92 0.70
N GLN A 91 -21.87 4.02 2.02
CA GLN A 91 -22.75 4.90 2.77
C GLN A 91 -21.93 5.64 3.82
N LEU A 92 -22.12 6.95 3.89
CA LEU A 92 -21.55 7.85 4.88
C LEU A 92 -22.68 8.42 5.73
N GLU A 93 -22.38 8.76 6.97
CA GLU A 93 -23.36 9.31 7.89
C GLU A 93 -22.87 10.62 8.54
N ARG A 94 -23.78 11.35 9.17
CA ARG A 94 -23.45 12.57 9.91
C ARG A 94 -22.33 12.38 10.92
N SER A 95 -22.29 11.23 11.57
CA SER A 95 -21.29 10.86 12.58
C SER A 95 -19.86 10.75 12.01
N ASP A 96 -19.74 10.48 10.71
CA ASP A 96 -18.46 10.39 10.01
C ASP A 96 -17.77 11.78 9.87
N PHE A 97 -18.51 12.86 10.10
CA PHE A 97 -18.06 14.24 9.95
C PHE A 97 -18.24 15.02 11.27
N PRO A 98 -17.41 14.78 12.28
CA PRO A 98 -17.56 15.39 13.60
C PRO A 98 -17.43 16.92 13.57
N SER A 99 -16.77 17.49 12.56
CA SER A 99 -16.60 18.93 12.40
C SER A 99 -16.79 19.40 10.95
N ALA A 100 -16.97 20.69 10.74
CA ALA A 100 -17.06 21.30 9.41
C ALA A 100 -15.76 21.21 8.59
N SER A 101 -14.63 20.95 9.24
CA SER A 101 -13.34 20.73 8.58
C SER A 101 -13.08 19.26 8.26
N SER A 102 -13.95 18.34 8.69
CA SER A 102 -13.78 16.92 8.45
C SER A 102 -13.86 16.62 6.95
N THR A 103 -12.90 15.84 6.49
CA THR A 103 -12.88 15.27 5.14
C THR A 103 -12.66 13.77 5.23
N LEU A 104 -13.24 13.04 4.29
CA LEU A 104 -13.16 11.59 4.26
C LEU A 104 -12.98 11.12 2.82
N TRP A 105 -12.03 10.23 2.60
CA TRP A 105 -11.95 9.44 1.38
C TRP A 105 -12.91 8.25 1.47
N THR A 106 -13.70 8.03 0.41
CA THR A 106 -14.46 6.78 0.30
C THR A 106 -13.50 5.59 0.15
N GLY A 107 -13.99 4.39 0.41
CA GLY A 107 -13.39 3.19 -0.11
C GLY A 107 -13.36 3.18 -1.65
N ARG A 108 -12.90 2.08 -2.23
CA ARG A 108 -12.93 1.88 -3.69
C ARG A 108 -14.39 1.79 -4.16
N LEU A 109 -14.72 2.63 -5.11
CA LEU A 109 -16.00 2.62 -5.83
C LEU A 109 -15.74 2.04 -7.21
N THR A 110 -16.41 0.95 -7.56
CA THR A 110 -16.27 0.29 -8.87
C THR A 110 -17.17 0.97 -9.91
N GLY A 111 -16.72 0.96 -11.16
CA GLY A 111 -17.46 1.53 -12.28
C GLY A 111 -17.02 2.93 -12.68
N SER A 112 -17.57 3.40 -13.79
CA SER A 112 -17.19 4.68 -14.40
C SER A 112 -18.04 5.86 -13.95
N MET A 113 -19.17 5.59 -13.30
CA MET A 113 -20.12 6.58 -12.81
C MET A 113 -20.67 6.12 -11.47
N VAL A 114 -20.80 7.05 -10.57
CA VAL A 114 -21.53 6.85 -9.29
C VAL A 114 -22.54 7.98 -9.08
N THR A 115 -23.66 7.65 -8.47
CA THR A 115 -24.66 8.59 -8.01
C THR A 115 -24.53 8.78 -6.51
N VAL A 116 -24.31 9.99 -6.07
CA VAL A 116 -24.21 10.35 -4.64
C VAL A 116 -25.52 11.01 -4.22
N THR A 117 -26.19 10.47 -3.20
CA THR A 117 -27.51 10.93 -2.75
C THR A 117 -27.52 11.22 -1.26
N LEU A 118 -27.86 12.47 -0.90
CA LEU A 118 -28.05 12.91 0.49
C LEU A 118 -29.50 12.67 0.93
N ARG A 119 -29.69 12.10 2.12
CA ARG A 119 -30.99 11.89 2.74
C ARG A 119 -30.98 12.34 4.19
N GLY A 120 -32.03 13.04 4.60
CA GLY A 120 -32.13 13.59 5.95
C GLY A 120 -31.24 14.82 6.17
N GLY A 121 -31.18 15.30 7.40
CA GLY A 121 -30.44 16.53 7.75
C GLY A 121 -31.35 17.74 7.98
N ASP A 122 -30.73 18.88 8.17
CA ASP A 122 -31.38 20.20 8.27
C ASP A 122 -31.41 20.88 6.90
N ALA A 123 -32.24 21.93 6.77
CA ALA A 123 -32.32 22.73 5.54
C ALA A 123 -30.94 23.24 5.07
N ASP A 124 -30.05 23.53 6.04
CA ASP A 124 -28.71 24.07 5.79
C ASP A 124 -27.64 22.96 5.67
N THR A 125 -28.01 21.68 5.76
CA THR A 125 -27.07 20.58 5.59
C THR A 125 -26.40 20.66 4.22
N PHE A 126 -25.08 20.74 4.23
CA PHE A 126 -24.27 20.87 3.03
C PHE A 126 -23.11 19.88 3.06
N VAL A 127 -23.08 19.03 2.06
CA VAL A 127 -22.00 18.07 1.78
C VAL A 127 -21.39 18.42 0.42
N GLU A 128 -20.12 18.24 0.26
CA GLU A 128 -19.39 18.56 -0.96
C GLU A 128 -18.46 17.40 -1.36
N VAL A 129 -18.49 17.04 -2.63
CA VAL A 129 -17.43 16.19 -3.22
C VAL A 129 -16.32 17.12 -3.67
N ARG A 130 -15.19 17.09 -2.95
CA ARG A 130 -14.03 17.99 -3.19
C ARG A 130 -13.03 17.43 -4.18
N GLY A 131 -13.09 16.15 -4.44
CA GLY A 131 -12.18 15.54 -5.39
C GLY A 131 -12.53 14.09 -5.69
N ALA A 132 -11.90 13.60 -6.72
CA ALA A 132 -11.93 12.19 -7.10
C ALA A 132 -10.53 11.73 -7.48
N SER A 133 -10.17 10.53 -7.06
CA SER A 133 -9.03 9.77 -7.58
C SER A 133 -9.60 8.71 -8.51
N ALA A 134 -9.32 8.81 -9.81
CA ALA A 134 -9.87 7.95 -10.85
C ALA A 134 -8.80 7.00 -11.38
N SER A 135 -9.07 5.70 -11.34
CA SER A 135 -8.21 4.65 -11.87
C SER A 135 -8.79 4.08 -13.14
N GLY A 136 -7.96 3.98 -14.19
CA GLY A 136 -8.31 3.27 -15.42
C GLY A 136 -8.47 1.76 -15.18
N PRO A 137 -8.86 1.00 -16.21
CA PRO A 137 -8.77 -0.45 -16.15
C PRO A 137 -7.31 -0.84 -15.87
N PRO A 138 -7.09 -1.99 -15.20
CA PRO A 138 -5.74 -2.50 -15.03
C PRO A 138 -5.03 -2.49 -16.37
N ASN A 139 -3.89 -1.83 -16.45
CA ASN A 139 -3.17 -1.73 -17.70
C ASN A 139 -2.50 -3.06 -17.99
N SER A 140 -3.09 -3.83 -18.91
CA SER A 140 -2.52 -5.10 -19.38
C SER A 140 -1.13 -4.93 -20.00
N ASP A 141 -0.76 -3.69 -20.33
CA ASP A 141 0.52 -3.37 -20.96
C ASP A 141 1.66 -3.13 -19.97
N GLN A 142 1.39 -3.09 -18.66
CA GLN A 142 2.44 -3.18 -17.64
C GLN A 142 2.92 -4.63 -17.51
N ASN A 143 3.12 -5.27 -18.64
CA ASN A 143 3.34 -6.69 -18.78
C ASN A 143 4.57 -7.17 -18.01
N GLY A 144 4.33 -7.92 -16.98
CA GLY A 144 5.20 -9.00 -16.62
C GLY A 144 6.47 -8.64 -15.87
N PHE A 145 6.44 -7.61 -14.98
CA PHE A 145 7.60 -7.31 -14.16
C PHE A 145 7.89 -8.37 -13.09
N SER A 146 6.93 -9.19 -12.74
CA SER A 146 7.10 -10.10 -11.61
C SER A 146 6.34 -11.40 -11.80
N ILE A 147 6.11 -11.79 -13.05
CA ILE A 147 5.37 -12.98 -13.43
C ILE A 147 6.34 -14.08 -13.84
N SER A 148 6.23 -15.23 -13.19
CA SER A 148 6.95 -16.45 -13.50
C SER A 148 6.21 -17.23 -14.60
N GLY A 149 6.66 -17.12 -15.84
CA GLY A 149 6.00 -17.77 -16.98
C GLY A 149 5.31 -16.83 -17.94
N ALA A 150 4.37 -17.34 -18.73
CA ALA A 150 3.70 -16.59 -19.79
C ALA A 150 2.46 -15.82 -19.32
N THR A 151 1.83 -16.29 -18.25
CA THR A 151 0.58 -15.73 -17.71
C THR A 151 0.64 -15.67 -16.19
N ALA A 152 0.08 -14.62 -15.62
CA ALA A 152 -0.01 -14.47 -14.18
C ALA A 152 -0.82 -15.59 -13.52
N GLN A 153 -0.34 -16.07 -12.40
CA GLN A 153 -0.97 -17.16 -11.63
C GLN A 153 -1.73 -16.64 -10.39
N TRP A 154 -1.98 -15.33 -10.28
CA TRP A 154 -2.85 -14.81 -9.21
C TRP A 154 -4.32 -14.84 -9.60
N ARG A 155 -5.18 -14.80 -8.61
CA ARG A 155 -6.62 -14.70 -8.75
C ARG A 155 -7.23 -13.82 -7.67
N ASP A 156 -8.43 -13.30 -7.96
CA ASP A 156 -9.24 -12.64 -6.93
C ASP A 156 -9.48 -13.59 -5.77
N PHE A 157 -9.28 -13.09 -4.57
CA PHE A 157 -9.30 -13.90 -3.35
C PHE A 157 -10.65 -14.57 -3.11
N TYR A 158 -11.76 -13.88 -3.44
CA TYR A 158 -13.11 -14.34 -3.15
C TYR A 158 -13.79 -15.02 -4.32
N THR A 159 -13.55 -14.58 -5.52
CA THR A 159 -14.24 -15.06 -6.74
C THR A 159 -13.44 -16.03 -7.58
N GLY A 160 -12.10 -16.03 -7.43
CA GLY A 160 -11.21 -16.82 -8.26
C GLY A 160 -10.97 -16.27 -9.67
N ALA A 161 -11.57 -15.12 -10.02
CA ALA A 161 -11.35 -14.48 -11.34
C ALA A 161 -9.92 -13.90 -11.46
N PRO A 162 -9.37 -13.72 -12.68
CA PRO A 162 -9.97 -13.98 -13.99
C PRO A 162 -9.76 -15.41 -14.52
N HIS A 163 -8.97 -16.25 -13.85
CA HIS A 163 -8.47 -17.50 -14.41
C HIS A 163 -9.35 -18.73 -14.13
N SER A 164 -10.62 -18.54 -13.76
CA SER A 164 -11.57 -19.64 -13.49
C SER A 164 -11.09 -20.62 -12.41
N HIS A 165 -10.22 -20.16 -11.51
CA HIS A 165 -9.81 -20.92 -10.34
C HIS A 165 -10.88 -20.87 -9.25
N ALA A 166 -10.89 -21.87 -8.40
CA ALA A 166 -11.72 -21.79 -7.20
C ALA A 166 -11.31 -20.60 -6.32
N PRO A 167 -12.22 -20.00 -5.55
CA PRO A 167 -11.88 -19.04 -4.51
C PRO A 167 -10.78 -19.59 -3.58
N ALA A 168 -10.05 -18.71 -2.91
CA ALA A 168 -9.02 -19.13 -1.98
C ALA A 168 -9.57 -20.11 -0.91
N PRO A 169 -8.79 -21.12 -0.52
CA PRO A 169 -9.22 -22.09 0.48
C PRO A 169 -9.62 -21.42 1.80
N PRO A 170 -10.57 -21.95 2.55
CA PRO A 170 -11.06 -21.35 3.80
C PRO A 170 -9.95 -21.02 4.82
N ASN A 171 -8.89 -21.85 4.90
CA ASN A 171 -7.77 -21.64 5.81
C ASN A 171 -6.87 -20.44 5.43
N ARG A 172 -7.11 -19.79 4.29
CA ARG A 172 -6.43 -18.54 3.87
C ARG A 172 -7.22 -17.30 4.25
N ARG A 173 -8.47 -17.44 4.67
CA ARG A 173 -9.38 -16.31 4.95
C ARG A 173 -8.94 -15.52 6.18
N ASP A 174 -8.58 -16.21 7.28
CA ASP A 174 -8.17 -15.53 8.50
C ASP A 174 -6.92 -14.64 8.27
N PRO A 175 -5.82 -15.14 7.65
CA PRO A 175 -4.71 -14.28 7.28
C PRO A 175 -5.10 -13.14 6.33
N ALA A 176 -6.03 -13.36 5.40
CA ALA A 176 -6.47 -12.35 4.44
C ALA A 176 -7.18 -11.16 5.11
N GLU A 177 -7.89 -11.40 6.21
CA GLU A 177 -8.54 -10.33 6.98
C GLU A 177 -7.56 -9.31 7.58
N ALA A 178 -6.30 -9.72 7.75
CA ALA A 178 -5.22 -8.85 8.23
C ALA A 178 -4.49 -8.11 7.10
N VAL A 179 -4.67 -8.51 5.84
CA VAL A 179 -4.01 -7.89 4.69
C VAL A 179 -4.85 -6.76 4.16
N GLY A 180 -4.24 -5.62 3.88
CA GLY A 180 -4.91 -4.45 3.33
C GLY A 180 -4.09 -3.71 2.30
N ILE A 181 -4.77 -2.83 1.57
CA ILE A 181 -4.12 -1.86 0.71
C ILE A 181 -3.69 -0.65 1.55
N PHE A 182 -2.51 -0.16 1.28
CA PHE A 182 -2.05 1.17 1.69
C PHE A 182 -2.18 2.10 0.48
N VAL A 183 -2.92 3.18 0.60
CA VAL A 183 -3.07 4.21 -0.44
C VAL A 183 -2.56 5.52 0.13
N ASP A 184 -1.61 6.12 -0.55
CA ASP A 184 -1.14 7.46 -0.23
C ASP A 184 -1.61 8.45 -1.29
N ASP A 185 -2.39 9.43 -0.85
CA ASP A 185 -2.87 10.56 -1.66
C ASP A 185 -1.97 11.79 -1.48
N THR A 186 -0.79 11.62 -0.88
CA THR A 186 0.22 12.68 -0.76
C THR A 186 0.68 13.10 -2.14
N LEU A 187 0.70 14.37 -2.32
CA LEU A 187 0.77 15.01 -3.62
C LEU A 187 2.20 15.15 -4.08
N ALA A 188 2.75 14.13 -4.70
CA ALA A 188 3.93 14.37 -5.51
C ALA A 188 3.52 15.19 -6.75
N PRO A 189 4.22 16.28 -7.07
CA PRO A 189 4.11 16.89 -8.37
C PRO A 189 4.36 15.77 -9.39
N ALA A 190 3.39 15.49 -10.25
CA ALA A 190 3.63 14.57 -11.33
C ALA A 190 4.83 15.08 -12.12
N ALA A 191 5.94 14.33 -12.14
CA ALA A 191 7.14 14.70 -12.86
C ALA A 191 6.89 14.93 -14.37
N ALA A 192 5.70 14.60 -14.84
CA ALA A 192 5.28 14.71 -16.25
C ALA A 192 3.78 15.03 -16.38
N GLY A 193 3.26 16.09 -15.77
CA GLY A 193 1.85 16.50 -15.92
C GLY A 193 1.65 18.01 -15.83
N PRO A 194 0.46 18.51 -16.22
CA PRO A 194 0.12 19.92 -16.02
C PRO A 194 0.29 20.32 -14.54
N PRO A 195 0.62 21.59 -14.24
CA PRO A 195 0.71 22.07 -12.87
C PRO A 195 -0.56 21.71 -12.09
N GLY A 196 -0.40 21.14 -10.88
CA GLY A 196 -1.51 20.74 -10.03
C GLY A 196 -2.03 19.30 -10.23
N THR A 197 -1.45 18.54 -11.15
CA THR A 197 -1.74 17.10 -11.25
C THR A 197 -1.15 16.37 -10.05
N ARG A 198 -1.98 15.63 -9.34
CA ARG A 198 -1.64 14.84 -8.17
C ARG A 198 -1.79 13.37 -8.53
N THR A 199 -0.93 12.54 -8.04
CA THR A 199 -0.97 11.10 -8.26
C THR A 199 -0.99 10.42 -6.92
N SER A 200 -1.98 9.55 -6.72
CA SER A 200 -1.97 8.61 -5.62
C SER A 200 -1.26 7.33 -6.03
N TRP A 201 -0.66 6.64 -5.08
CA TRP A 201 -0.06 5.32 -5.28
C TRP A 201 -0.53 4.35 -4.22
N CYS A 202 -0.30 3.10 -4.48
CA CYS A 202 -0.65 2.05 -3.55
C CYS A 202 0.48 1.08 -3.27
N CYS A 203 0.38 0.48 -2.12
CA CYS A 203 1.14 -0.67 -1.66
C CYS A 203 0.20 -1.65 -0.97
N THR A 204 0.72 -2.79 -0.60
CA THR A 204 0.09 -3.75 0.29
C THR A 204 0.74 -3.68 1.68
N GLY A 205 0.10 -4.24 2.67
CA GLY A 205 0.69 -4.49 3.97
C GLY A 205 -0.20 -5.40 4.82
N VAL A 206 0.22 -5.63 6.06
CA VAL A 206 -0.41 -6.62 6.92
C VAL A 206 -0.42 -6.20 8.38
N MET A 207 -1.49 -6.52 9.09
CA MET A 207 -1.59 -6.34 10.54
C MET A 207 -0.73 -7.37 11.26
N ILE A 208 0.27 -6.89 12.02
CA ILE A 208 1.18 -7.71 12.81
C ILE A 208 0.96 -7.57 14.32
N GLY A 209 0.14 -6.64 14.74
CA GLY A 209 -0.28 -6.38 16.10
C GLY A 209 -1.68 -5.78 16.11
N ARG A 210 -2.24 -5.52 17.29
CA ARG A 210 -3.61 -5.02 17.44
C ARG A 210 -3.91 -3.78 16.60
N ASN A 211 -2.94 -2.89 16.47
CA ASN A 211 -2.99 -1.65 15.69
C ASN A 211 -1.62 -1.35 15.05
N LEU A 212 -0.86 -2.40 14.76
CA LEU A 212 0.41 -2.32 14.07
C LEU A 212 0.29 -2.91 12.67
N TYR A 213 0.61 -2.09 11.68
CA TYR A 213 0.56 -2.43 10.27
C TYR A 213 1.97 -2.40 9.69
N LEU A 214 2.38 -3.49 9.04
CA LEU A 214 3.68 -3.64 8.40
C LEU A 214 3.54 -3.46 6.90
N THR A 215 4.39 -2.63 6.31
CA THR A 215 4.51 -2.42 4.87
C THR A 215 5.98 -2.13 4.51
N ASN A 216 6.27 -1.79 3.25
CA ASN A 216 7.63 -1.41 2.87
C ASN A 216 7.94 0.05 3.22
N TRP A 217 9.23 0.31 3.41
CA TRP A 217 9.74 1.66 3.62
C TRP A 217 9.51 2.56 2.39
N HIS A 218 9.75 2.04 1.16
CA HIS A 218 9.55 2.79 -0.06
C HIS A 218 8.09 3.19 -0.32
N CYS A 219 7.11 2.58 0.37
CA CYS A 219 5.70 2.93 0.29
C CYS A 219 5.37 4.33 0.83
N ALA A 220 6.33 5.01 1.51
CA ALA A 220 6.24 6.43 1.82
C ALA A 220 6.22 7.35 0.57
N GLY A 221 6.23 6.77 -0.62
CA GLY A 221 6.13 7.47 -1.89
C GLY A 221 7.43 8.08 -2.39
N PRO A 222 7.36 8.96 -3.41
CA PRO A 222 8.55 9.48 -4.09
C PRO A 222 9.53 10.24 -3.20
N LYS A 223 9.04 10.88 -2.16
CA LYS A 223 9.90 11.58 -1.18
C LYS A 223 10.59 10.62 -0.22
N ARG A 224 10.09 9.37 -0.11
CA ARG A 224 10.57 8.34 0.82
C ARG A 224 10.65 8.80 2.28
N LEU A 225 9.77 9.70 2.66
CA LEU A 225 9.69 10.29 3.98
C LEU A 225 8.33 9.95 4.59
N TRP A 226 8.36 9.18 5.65
CA TRP A 226 7.20 8.94 6.50
C TRP A 226 6.94 10.16 7.39
N ASP A 227 6.74 11.32 6.77
CA ASP A 227 6.50 12.59 7.46
C ASP A 227 5.02 12.80 7.83
N GLY A 228 4.71 13.98 8.36
CA GLY A 228 3.35 14.33 8.74
C GLY A 228 2.38 14.42 7.56
N GLU A 229 2.87 14.75 6.35
CA GLU A 229 2.05 14.82 5.15
C GLU A 229 1.61 13.43 4.70
N VAL A 230 2.53 12.47 4.59
CA VAL A 230 2.20 11.08 4.26
C VAL A 230 1.26 10.48 5.30
N ARG A 231 1.54 10.69 6.60
CA ARG A 231 0.66 10.19 7.67
C ARG A 231 -0.75 10.79 7.61
N GLY A 232 -0.86 12.07 7.24
CA GLY A 232 -2.15 12.76 7.16
C GLY A 232 -3.01 12.35 5.97
N ASN A 233 -2.39 11.87 4.88
CA ASN A 233 -3.07 11.55 3.63
C ASN A 233 -3.16 10.06 3.33
N ALA A 234 -2.38 9.23 4.04
CA ALA A 234 -2.40 7.79 3.86
C ALA A 234 -3.67 7.17 4.44
N VAL A 235 -4.23 6.23 3.69
CA VAL A 235 -5.35 5.40 4.11
C VAL A 235 -4.97 3.94 3.96
N ILE A 236 -5.24 3.16 4.99
CA ILE A 236 -5.14 1.70 4.97
C ILE A 236 -6.55 1.13 4.96
N ASP A 237 -6.87 0.28 4.01
CA ASP A 237 -8.18 -0.38 3.93
C ASP A 237 -8.00 -1.89 3.93
N LEU A 238 -8.43 -2.52 5.01
CA LEU A 238 -8.38 -3.98 5.18
C LEU A 238 -9.53 -4.71 4.45
N ALA A 239 -10.53 -3.96 3.97
CA ALA A 239 -11.65 -4.46 3.19
C ALA A 239 -11.64 -3.89 1.77
N TRP A 240 -10.44 -3.71 1.18
CA TRP A 240 -10.31 -3.27 -0.21
C TRP A 240 -10.71 -4.40 -1.16
N GLU A 241 -12.02 -4.51 -1.33
CA GLU A 241 -12.74 -5.56 -2.03
C GLU A 241 -13.89 -4.95 -2.83
N ASN A 242 -14.64 -5.78 -3.53
CA ASN A 242 -15.86 -5.34 -4.19
C ASN A 242 -17.01 -5.38 -3.16
N GLY A 243 -17.48 -4.22 -2.72
CA GLY A 243 -18.60 -4.17 -1.77
C GLY A 243 -18.65 -2.88 -0.93
N PRO A 244 -19.70 -2.70 -0.14
CA PRO A 244 -19.92 -1.49 0.65
C PRO A 244 -19.14 -1.46 1.98
N ILE A 245 -18.53 -2.58 2.37
CA ILE A 245 -17.81 -2.69 3.65
C ILE A 245 -16.54 -1.85 3.58
N ARG A 246 -16.30 -1.08 4.62
CA ARG A 246 -15.10 -0.26 4.78
C ARG A 246 -14.42 -0.64 6.09
N ARG A 247 -13.12 -0.91 6.03
CA ARG A 247 -12.28 -1.14 7.22
C ARG A 247 -11.05 -0.26 7.12
N GLN A 248 -11.28 1.06 7.20
CA GLN A 248 -10.29 2.08 6.93
C GLN A 248 -9.63 2.58 8.20
N PHE A 249 -8.33 2.79 8.09
CA PHE A 249 -7.47 3.29 9.15
C PHE A 249 -6.62 4.44 8.62
N SER A 250 -6.31 5.37 9.51
CA SER A 250 -5.29 6.39 9.31
C SER A 250 -4.01 6.03 10.05
N VAL A 251 -2.89 6.58 9.57
CA VAL A 251 -1.60 6.39 10.23
C VAL A 251 -1.43 7.43 11.31
N SER A 252 -1.27 7.00 12.56
CA SER A 252 -1.03 7.89 13.70
C SER A 252 0.46 8.07 14.00
N GLU A 253 1.29 7.04 13.77
CA GLU A 253 2.71 7.06 14.08
C GLU A 253 3.48 6.09 13.19
N VAL A 254 4.74 6.42 12.88
CA VAL A 254 5.73 5.47 12.36
C VAL A 254 6.54 4.95 13.54
N VAL A 255 6.30 3.69 13.90
CA VAL A 255 6.90 3.08 15.09
C VAL A 255 8.33 2.63 14.81
N ALA A 256 8.55 2.00 13.68
CA ALA A 256 9.86 1.52 13.24
C ALA A 256 9.96 1.57 11.71
N GLN A 257 11.15 1.80 11.20
CA GLN A 257 11.43 1.76 9.77
C GLN A 257 12.91 1.52 9.50
N ASN A 258 13.20 0.97 8.34
CA ASN A 258 14.58 0.82 7.88
C ASN A 258 14.61 0.77 6.34
N GLU A 259 15.47 1.58 5.74
CA GLU A 259 15.65 1.65 4.28
C GLU A 259 16.31 0.40 3.74
N ASP A 260 17.35 -0.12 4.42
CA ASP A 260 18.13 -1.27 3.94
C ASP A 260 17.34 -2.58 3.97
N LEU A 261 16.42 -2.73 4.92
CA LEU A 261 15.50 -3.86 5.00
C LEU A 261 14.15 -3.53 4.34
N ASP A 262 13.99 -2.34 3.82
CA ASP A 262 12.79 -1.85 3.14
C ASP A 262 11.50 -2.17 3.88
N PHE A 263 11.43 -1.86 5.17
CA PHE A 263 10.20 -2.03 5.98
C PHE A 263 9.82 -0.77 6.73
N ALA A 264 8.52 -0.63 6.98
CA ALA A 264 7.94 0.34 7.90
C ALA A 264 6.84 -0.32 8.73
N ILE A 265 6.87 -0.10 10.05
CA ILE A 265 5.81 -0.49 10.98
C ILE A 265 5.08 0.77 11.41
N LEU A 266 3.79 0.80 11.12
CA LEU A 266 2.91 1.93 11.34
C LEU A 266 1.95 1.61 12.48
N ARG A 267 1.76 2.57 13.39
CA ARG A 267 0.64 2.53 14.32
C ARG A 267 -0.55 3.16 13.64
N ILE A 268 -1.65 2.44 13.60
CA ILE A 268 -2.87 2.85 12.92
C ILE A 268 -4.01 3.03 13.90
N GLN A 269 -4.96 3.87 13.52
CA GLN A 269 -6.20 4.11 14.24
C GLN A 269 -7.37 4.13 13.27
N PRO A 270 -8.61 3.85 13.69
CA PRO A 270 -9.76 3.97 12.82
C PRO A 270 -9.77 5.32 12.11
N ALA A 271 -9.96 5.33 10.80
CA ALA A 271 -10.15 6.56 10.05
C ALA A 271 -11.44 7.24 10.52
N ALA A 272 -11.50 8.57 10.45
CA ALA A 272 -12.73 9.29 10.72
C ALA A 272 -13.84 8.75 9.81
N GLY A 273 -14.95 8.33 10.40
CA GLY A 273 -16.07 7.74 9.67
C GLY A 273 -15.94 6.26 9.28
N ALA A 274 -14.89 5.58 9.74
CA ALA A 274 -14.93 4.13 9.74
C ALA A 274 -16.02 3.68 10.71
N ASP A 275 -16.88 2.74 10.26
CA ASP A 275 -17.89 2.15 11.14
C ASP A 275 -17.23 1.80 12.46
N GLY A 276 -17.72 2.34 13.58
CA GLY A 276 -17.11 2.23 14.91
C GLY A 276 -16.98 0.82 15.48
N GLY A 277 -17.25 -0.17 14.65
CA GLY A 277 -16.87 -1.55 14.81
C GLY A 277 -15.47 -1.79 14.25
N VAL A 278 -14.42 -1.27 14.91
CA VAL A 278 -13.12 -1.93 14.85
C VAL A 278 -13.34 -3.33 15.42
N ARG A 279 -13.91 -4.17 14.60
CA ARG A 279 -13.84 -5.60 14.85
C ARG A 279 -12.36 -5.88 14.91
N THR A 280 -11.95 -6.36 16.04
CA THR A 280 -10.60 -6.77 16.36
C THR A 280 -9.94 -7.31 15.10
N THR A 281 -9.03 -6.52 14.52
CA THR A 281 -8.14 -7.03 13.50
C THR A 281 -7.34 -8.10 14.19
N PHE A 282 -7.48 -9.34 13.75
CA PHE A 282 -6.65 -10.41 14.26
C PHE A 282 -5.30 -10.28 13.54
N PRO A 283 -4.22 -9.91 14.25
CA PRO A 283 -2.91 -9.86 13.62
C PRO A 283 -2.51 -11.27 13.19
N VAL A 284 -1.74 -11.34 12.11
CA VAL A 284 -1.16 -12.61 11.67
C VAL A 284 -0.12 -13.09 12.67
N GLN A 285 0.04 -14.38 12.76
CA GLN A 285 1.16 -14.97 13.49
C GLN A 285 2.45 -14.75 12.70
N ILE A 286 3.49 -14.28 13.35
CA ILE A 286 4.81 -14.10 12.77
C ILE A 286 5.67 -15.34 13.04
N SER A 287 6.43 -15.78 12.04
CA SER A 287 7.44 -16.81 12.20
C SER A 287 8.81 -16.28 11.81
N THR A 288 9.76 -16.38 12.72
CA THR A 288 11.19 -16.10 12.48
C THR A 288 12.02 -17.38 12.28
N ALA A 289 11.34 -18.52 12.12
CA ALA A 289 11.99 -19.80 11.86
C ALA A 289 12.81 -19.78 10.55
N PRO A 290 13.86 -20.61 10.45
CA PRO A 290 14.63 -20.73 9.22
C PRO A 290 13.73 -21.07 8.02
N ILE A 291 13.98 -20.40 6.89
CA ILE A 291 13.31 -20.63 5.62
C ILE A 291 14.23 -21.46 4.74
N SER A 292 13.66 -22.42 4.00
CA SER A 292 14.41 -23.30 3.11
C SER A 292 14.02 -23.15 1.65
N PRO A 293 14.93 -23.29 0.70
CA PRO A 293 14.60 -23.41 -0.71
C PRO A 293 13.61 -24.55 -0.96
N GLY A 294 12.68 -24.36 -1.89
CA GLY A 294 11.60 -25.31 -2.17
C GLY A 294 10.43 -25.29 -1.18
N GLN A 295 10.51 -24.51 -0.12
CA GLN A 295 9.38 -24.36 0.81
C GLN A 295 8.19 -23.77 0.10
N SER A 296 7.03 -24.44 0.18
CA SER A 296 5.76 -23.90 -0.34
C SER A 296 5.33 -22.66 0.45
N ILE A 297 4.86 -21.66 -0.28
CA ILE A 297 4.42 -20.39 0.25
C ILE A 297 3.18 -19.91 -0.51
N TYR A 298 2.54 -18.89 0.00
CA TYR A 298 1.54 -18.10 -0.72
C TYR A 298 1.65 -16.63 -0.32
N MET A 299 1.13 -15.76 -1.17
CA MET A 299 1.12 -14.31 -0.97
C MET A 299 -0.28 -13.75 -1.18
N ILE A 300 -0.70 -12.82 -0.32
CA ILE A 300 -1.96 -12.08 -0.49
C ILE A 300 -1.57 -10.62 -0.72
N HIS A 301 -2.12 -10.01 -1.78
CA HIS A 301 -1.62 -8.71 -2.23
C HIS A 301 -2.68 -7.89 -2.98
N HIS A 302 -2.32 -6.63 -3.26
CA HIS A 302 -3.10 -5.67 -4.04
C HIS A 302 -2.33 -5.21 -5.28
N ALA A 303 -1.80 -6.17 -6.06
CA ALA A 303 -1.13 -5.85 -7.32
C ALA A 303 -2.01 -4.96 -8.20
N GLN A 304 -1.40 -3.95 -8.84
CA GLN A 304 -2.08 -2.93 -9.64
C GLN A 304 -3.21 -2.20 -8.87
N CYS A 305 -3.10 -2.07 -7.56
CA CYS A 305 -4.11 -1.51 -6.67
C CYS A 305 -5.50 -2.20 -6.78
N GLN A 306 -5.53 -3.43 -7.24
CA GLN A 306 -6.77 -4.20 -7.39
C GLN A 306 -7.34 -4.65 -6.04
N PRO A 307 -8.59 -5.10 -6.01
CA PRO A 307 -9.12 -5.87 -4.89
C PRO A 307 -8.16 -6.99 -4.50
N LYS A 308 -8.29 -7.46 -3.29
CA LYS A 308 -7.41 -8.48 -2.71
C LYS A 308 -7.24 -9.69 -3.62
N LEU A 309 -6.00 -9.99 -3.94
CA LEU A 309 -5.56 -11.08 -4.79
C LEU A 309 -4.76 -12.10 -3.98
N ILE A 310 -4.70 -13.33 -4.47
CA ILE A 310 -3.84 -14.37 -3.93
C ILE A 310 -2.99 -14.98 -5.03
N SER A 311 -1.68 -15.12 -4.75
CA SER A 311 -0.74 -15.98 -5.49
C SER A 311 -0.42 -17.16 -4.58
N ASP A 312 -0.84 -18.33 -4.97
CA ASP A 312 -0.55 -19.60 -4.28
C ASP A 312 0.13 -20.59 -5.24
N ASN A 313 0.50 -21.76 -4.75
CA ASN A 313 1.33 -22.71 -5.49
C ASN A 313 2.74 -22.18 -5.85
N CYS A 314 3.25 -21.28 -5.07
CA CYS A 314 4.59 -20.74 -5.26
C CYS A 314 5.56 -21.21 -4.16
N HIS A 315 6.86 -21.02 -4.40
CA HIS A 315 7.91 -21.58 -3.58
C HIS A 315 9.04 -20.60 -3.35
N VAL A 316 9.75 -20.79 -2.27
CA VAL A 316 11.04 -20.13 -2.02
C VAL A 316 12.07 -20.68 -3.00
N GLN A 317 12.69 -19.81 -3.80
CA GLN A 317 13.76 -20.20 -4.73
C GLN A 317 15.13 -20.18 -4.05
N SER A 318 15.41 -19.13 -3.28
CA SER A 318 16.62 -19.01 -2.46
C SER A 318 16.28 -18.41 -1.10
N ALA A 319 16.87 -18.94 -0.06
CA ALA A 319 16.70 -18.46 1.31
C ALA A 319 17.90 -17.63 1.83
N SER A 320 18.79 -17.20 0.94
CA SER A 320 20.09 -16.67 1.34
C SER A 320 20.60 -15.60 0.39
N ARG A 321 19.75 -14.59 0.12
CA ARG A 321 20.12 -13.46 -0.70
C ARG A 321 20.54 -12.25 0.14
N ALA A 322 21.52 -11.49 -0.32
CA ALA A 322 21.92 -10.22 0.28
C ALA A 322 20.82 -9.17 0.12
N ALA A 323 20.83 -8.16 0.99
CA ALA A 323 19.91 -7.04 0.92
C ALA A 323 19.94 -6.35 -0.47
N TRP A 324 18.80 -5.80 -0.89
CA TRP A 324 18.68 -5.10 -2.17
C TRP A 324 19.64 -3.89 -2.31
N THR A 325 20.07 -3.32 -1.19
CA THR A 325 21.10 -2.27 -1.14
C THR A 325 22.51 -2.79 -1.41
N ASP A 326 22.71 -4.11 -1.43
CA ASP A 326 23.98 -4.77 -1.79
C ASP A 326 23.77 -5.74 -2.97
N PRO A 327 23.48 -5.22 -4.18
CA PRO A 327 23.14 -6.03 -5.35
C PRO A 327 24.31 -6.93 -5.83
N LEU A 328 25.54 -6.64 -5.42
CA LEU A 328 26.71 -7.40 -5.81
C LEU A 328 27.02 -8.56 -4.86
N GLY A 329 26.21 -8.77 -3.84
CA GLY A 329 26.32 -9.93 -2.96
C GLY A 329 27.59 -9.95 -2.10
N GLY A 330 27.98 -8.77 -1.61
CA GLY A 330 29.08 -8.64 -0.64
C GLY A 330 28.83 -9.49 0.62
N ALA A 331 29.71 -9.41 1.58
CA ALA A 331 29.63 -10.16 2.85
C ALA A 331 28.47 -9.72 3.76
N GLY A 332 27.49 -8.95 3.22
CA GLY A 332 26.32 -8.46 3.94
C GLY A 332 25.41 -9.56 4.46
N ALA A 333 24.63 -9.24 5.47
CA ALA A 333 23.68 -10.17 6.07
C ALA A 333 22.70 -10.69 5.00
N LYS A 334 22.49 -12.00 4.96
CA LYS A 334 21.58 -12.67 4.02
C LYS A 334 20.14 -12.51 4.49
N THR A 335 19.61 -11.30 4.33
CA THR A 335 18.34 -10.85 4.90
C THR A 335 17.14 -11.19 4.04
N GLU A 336 17.34 -11.58 2.78
CA GLU A 336 16.28 -11.78 1.81
C GLU A 336 16.09 -13.25 1.40
N ILE A 337 14.89 -13.53 0.89
CA ILE A 337 14.57 -14.70 0.10
C ILE A 337 14.24 -14.26 -1.32
N THR A 338 14.36 -15.19 -2.28
CA THR A 338 13.73 -15.07 -3.60
C THR A 338 12.59 -16.07 -3.72
N HIS A 339 11.57 -15.72 -4.49
CA HIS A 339 10.37 -16.54 -4.65
C HIS A 339 9.78 -16.42 -6.05
N ASP A 340 8.96 -17.38 -6.44
CA ASP A 340 8.28 -17.44 -7.73
C ASP A 340 6.78 -17.13 -7.66
N CYS A 341 6.29 -16.59 -6.53
CA CYS A 341 4.93 -16.05 -6.48
C CYS A 341 4.79 -14.92 -7.49
N ASP A 342 3.79 -15.00 -8.34
CA ASP A 342 3.50 -13.94 -9.30
C ASP A 342 2.96 -12.71 -8.59
N THR A 343 3.43 -11.55 -9.01
CA THR A 343 3.05 -10.26 -8.44
C THR A 343 3.28 -9.15 -9.47
N GLU A 344 2.82 -7.95 -9.15
CA GLU A 344 3.06 -6.72 -9.91
C GLU A 344 3.17 -5.50 -8.99
N PRO A 345 3.56 -4.34 -9.52
CA PRO A 345 3.56 -3.10 -8.75
C PRO A 345 2.24 -2.88 -8.00
N GLY A 346 2.31 -2.47 -6.73
CA GLY A 346 1.19 -2.45 -5.77
C GLY A 346 1.22 -3.60 -4.77
N ALA A 347 1.91 -4.70 -5.08
CA ALA A 347 2.15 -5.80 -4.15
C ALA A 347 3.29 -5.51 -3.15
N SER A 348 4.05 -4.43 -3.32
CA SER A 348 5.04 -3.99 -2.33
C SER A 348 4.44 -3.97 -0.92
N GLY A 349 5.11 -4.61 0.05
CA GLY A 349 4.60 -4.79 1.41
C GLY A 349 3.66 -5.98 1.60
N ALA A 350 3.44 -6.78 0.56
CA ALA A 350 2.61 -7.97 0.68
C ALA A 350 3.26 -9.02 1.60
N PRO A 351 2.48 -9.60 2.51
CA PRO A 351 2.96 -10.69 3.35
C PRO A 351 3.15 -11.98 2.55
N ILE A 352 4.25 -12.66 2.80
CA ILE A 352 4.48 -14.02 2.36
C ILE A 352 4.23 -14.94 3.54
N PHE A 353 3.34 -15.89 3.33
CA PHE A 353 2.90 -16.85 4.34
C PHE A 353 3.44 -18.25 4.06
N ASP A 354 3.71 -18.98 5.12
CA ASP A 354 3.88 -20.43 5.04
C ASP A 354 2.51 -21.14 4.91
N PRO A 355 2.49 -22.46 4.65
CA PRO A 355 1.23 -23.20 4.54
C PRO A 355 0.36 -23.15 5.78
N GLN A 356 0.91 -22.86 6.96
CA GLN A 356 0.20 -22.72 8.23
C GLN A 356 -0.40 -21.31 8.44
N GLY A 357 -0.19 -20.37 7.50
CA GLY A 357 -0.69 -19.00 7.60
C GLY A 357 0.16 -18.07 8.45
N ARG A 358 1.41 -18.44 8.74
CA ARG A 358 2.34 -17.61 9.48
C ARG A 358 3.14 -16.72 8.53
N LEU A 359 3.26 -15.46 8.86
CA LEU A 359 4.05 -14.47 8.12
C LEU A 359 5.54 -14.78 8.28
N ILE A 360 6.22 -15.08 7.17
CA ILE A 360 7.65 -15.44 7.15
C ILE A 360 8.53 -14.40 6.47
N ALA A 361 7.96 -13.62 5.54
CA ALA A 361 8.70 -12.59 4.82
C ALA A 361 7.74 -11.50 4.30
N LEU A 362 8.31 -10.35 3.94
CA LEU A 362 7.64 -9.18 3.38
C LEU A 362 8.14 -8.95 1.95
N HIS A 363 7.26 -9.07 0.95
CA HIS A 363 7.61 -8.81 -0.44
C HIS A 363 7.94 -7.34 -0.66
N HIS A 364 8.99 -7.05 -1.44
CA HIS A 364 9.38 -5.67 -1.69
C HIS A 364 9.85 -5.38 -3.12
N LEU A 365 10.36 -6.36 -3.83
CA LEU A 365 10.88 -6.16 -5.19
C LEU A 365 10.44 -7.29 -6.12
N GLY A 366 9.94 -6.90 -7.29
CA GLY A 366 9.71 -7.80 -8.39
C GLY A 366 10.91 -7.92 -9.32
N HIS A 367 10.82 -8.81 -10.32
CA HIS A 367 11.77 -8.78 -11.41
C HIS A 367 11.60 -7.56 -12.28
N GLN A 368 12.72 -6.99 -12.69
CA GLN A 368 12.72 -5.96 -13.72
C GLN A 368 13.07 -6.60 -15.05
N LYS A 369 12.12 -6.62 -15.98
CA LYS A 369 12.46 -6.85 -17.38
C LYS A 369 13.22 -5.63 -17.86
N ALA A 370 14.51 -5.75 -17.88
CA ALA A 370 15.51 -4.83 -18.38
C ALA A 370 15.06 -3.50 -18.92
N ALA A 371 15.77 -2.53 -18.62
CA ALA A 371 16.33 -1.59 -19.57
C ALA A 371 16.90 -0.36 -18.89
N SER A 372 17.27 -0.46 -17.65
CA SER A 372 18.21 0.53 -17.12
C SER A 372 19.61 -0.06 -17.25
N PRO A 373 20.55 0.63 -17.93
CA PRO A 373 21.94 0.21 -17.98
C PRO A 373 22.60 0.11 -16.61
N MET A 374 21.93 0.60 -15.59
CA MET A 374 22.46 0.71 -14.22
C MET A 374 21.89 -0.31 -13.25
N CYS A 375 20.86 -1.06 -13.65
CA CYS A 375 20.28 -2.10 -12.82
C CYS A 375 20.46 -3.45 -13.48
N PRO A 376 21.27 -4.37 -12.93
CA PRO A 376 21.37 -5.72 -13.48
C PRO A 376 19.99 -6.37 -13.48
N ILE A 377 19.67 -7.06 -14.58
CA ILE A 377 18.44 -7.82 -14.72
C ILE A 377 18.44 -8.89 -13.63
N ASP A 378 17.52 -8.76 -12.70
CA ASP A 378 17.29 -9.76 -11.70
C ASP A 378 15.89 -10.32 -11.91
N ASN A 379 15.80 -11.49 -12.50
CA ASN A 379 14.54 -12.14 -12.90
C ASN A 379 13.87 -12.88 -11.73
N VAL A 380 13.97 -12.34 -10.52
CA VAL A 380 13.41 -12.99 -9.34
C VAL A 380 12.68 -12.00 -8.47
N ASN A 381 11.56 -12.42 -7.90
CA ASN A 381 10.89 -11.69 -6.85
C ASN A 381 11.65 -11.84 -5.53
N LYS A 382 11.70 -10.78 -4.74
CA LYS A 382 12.45 -10.70 -3.48
C LYS A 382 11.56 -10.30 -2.32
N ALA A 383 11.90 -10.84 -1.16
CA ALA A 383 11.24 -10.49 0.08
C ALA A 383 12.22 -10.49 1.25
N VAL A 384 12.06 -9.52 2.15
CA VAL A 384 12.84 -9.46 3.38
C VAL A 384 12.26 -10.44 4.41
N LYS A 385 13.13 -11.20 5.08
CA LYS A 385 12.74 -12.17 6.11
C LYS A 385 12.20 -11.47 7.35
N MET A 386 11.17 -12.02 7.97
CA MET A 386 10.70 -11.55 9.26
C MET A 386 11.76 -11.71 10.36
N SER A 387 12.65 -12.72 10.28
CA SER A 387 13.78 -12.85 11.19
C SER A 387 14.72 -11.64 11.10
N ALA A 388 15.04 -11.16 9.89
CA ALA A 388 15.93 -10.02 9.71
C ALA A 388 15.30 -8.71 10.28
N ILE A 389 14.01 -8.50 10.07
CA ILE A 389 13.28 -7.36 10.65
C ILE A 389 13.27 -7.46 12.18
N SER A 390 12.96 -8.64 12.73
CA SER A 390 12.96 -8.88 14.17
C SER A 390 14.35 -8.66 14.80
N ASP A 391 15.41 -9.19 14.18
CA ASP A 391 16.78 -9.05 14.65
C ASP A 391 17.23 -7.58 14.64
N PHE A 392 16.88 -6.82 13.59
CA PHE A 392 17.16 -5.39 13.51
C PHE A 392 16.49 -4.62 14.66
N ILE A 393 15.20 -4.89 14.93
CA ILE A 393 14.44 -4.22 15.98
C ILE A 393 14.99 -4.57 17.36
N ARG A 394 15.32 -5.85 17.62
CA ARG A 394 15.92 -6.31 18.86
C ARG A 394 17.30 -5.72 19.13
N ALA A 395 18.10 -5.54 18.09
CA ALA A 395 19.44 -4.97 18.23
C ALA A 395 19.45 -3.47 18.50
N SER A 396 18.33 -2.79 18.28
CA SER A 396 18.22 -1.35 18.50
C SER A 396 18.16 -1.01 19.97
N VAL A 397 18.85 0.07 20.36
CA VAL A 397 18.77 0.67 21.69
C VAL A 397 17.65 1.71 21.81
N ASP A 398 16.94 2.01 20.73
CA ASP A 398 15.83 2.97 20.74
C ASP A 398 14.69 2.43 21.62
N PRO A 399 14.24 3.19 22.64
CA PRO A 399 13.13 2.78 23.50
C PRO A 399 11.85 2.41 22.77
N LYS A 400 11.57 3.05 21.62
CA LYS A 400 10.40 2.73 20.78
C LYS A 400 10.50 1.31 20.23
N TYR A 401 11.69 0.90 19.78
CA TYR A 401 11.91 -0.44 19.24
C TYR A 401 11.86 -1.48 20.36
N GLN A 402 12.38 -1.17 21.55
CA GLN A 402 12.27 -2.06 22.69
C GLN A 402 10.82 -2.25 23.14
N ALA A 403 10.00 -1.21 23.11
CA ALA A 403 8.56 -1.33 23.37
C ALA A 403 7.88 -2.23 22.32
N LEU A 404 8.28 -2.15 21.06
CA LEU A 404 7.76 -2.97 19.97
C LEU A 404 8.14 -4.45 20.13
N VAL A 405 9.36 -4.75 20.62
CA VAL A 405 9.77 -6.13 20.96
C VAL A 405 8.82 -6.75 21.97
N VAL A 406 8.47 -6.00 23.02
CA VAL A 406 7.53 -6.46 24.05
C VAL A 406 6.12 -6.64 23.47
N GLU A 407 5.65 -5.67 22.68
CA GLU A 407 4.30 -5.69 22.09
C GLU A 407 4.10 -6.87 21.11
N LEU A 408 5.12 -7.21 20.33
CA LEU A 408 5.09 -8.30 19.34
C LEU A 408 5.57 -9.65 19.89
N GLY A 409 6.10 -9.69 21.10
CA GLY A 409 6.64 -10.91 21.68
C GLY A 409 7.90 -11.43 20.98
N TRP A 410 8.74 -10.54 20.45
CA TRP A 410 9.97 -10.82 19.71
C TRP A 410 11.19 -11.05 20.60
#